data_760068f11e5b4a47dc5b60bf26145bae
#
_entry.id   760068f11e5b4a47dc5b60bf26145bae
#
_cell.length_a   1.000
_cell.length_b   1.000
_cell.length_c   1.000
_cell.angle_alpha   90.00
_cell.angle_beta   90.00
_cell.angle_gamma   90.00
#
_symmetry.space_group_name_H-M   'P 1'
#
loop_
_entity.id
_entity.type
_entity.pdbx_description
1 polymer ?
#
loop_
_entity_poly.entity_id
_entity_poly.type
_entity_poly.pdbx_seq_one_letter_code
_entity_poly.pdbx_strand_id
1 'polypeptide(L)'
;VPIDDTMGKGKLIDEIFGETCEPKLIQPTFITDYPVEMSPLAKKHRSKPGLVERFEAICNGKEICNAFSELNDPIDQRERFEEQLTLGKRGDEEAMTLDEDFLRALEYGMPPTAGLGVGIDRLAMIMTNQPSIQEVLFFPQMKPEAKQAESSDQEFVDRGVQPELIPVLHKLGIVTITQLQEASPNKLHNDVCGMRKKMKLKEVKNPTKEEVEGWIED
;
A
#
# COMPACT_ATOMS: atom_id res chain seq x y z
N VAL A 1 -20.49 7.48 1.22
CA VAL A 1 -20.04 6.07 1.13
C VAL A 1 -20.15 5.66 -0.33
N PRO A 2 -19.07 5.29 -1.02
CA PRO A 2 -19.14 4.72 -2.35
C PRO A 2 -19.79 3.33 -2.25
N ILE A 3 -20.88 3.12 -2.96
CA ILE A 3 -21.59 1.85 -2.99
C ILE A 3 -21.53 1.32 -4.42
N ASP A 4 -21.19 0.05 -4.59
CA ASP A 4 -21.28 -0.63 -5.87
C ASP A 4 -22.08 -1.94 -5.76
N ASP A 5 -22.52 -2.46 -6.90
CA ASP A 5 -23.40 -3.62 -7.00
C ASP A 5 -22.70 -4.95 -6.64
N THR A 6 -21.39 -4.94 -6.42
CA THR A 6 -20.61 -6.12 -6.01
C THR A 6 -20.60 -6.34 -4.51
N MET A 7 -20.94 -5.29 -3.73
CA MET A 7 -20.91 -5.33 -2.27
C MET A 7 -22.02 -6.21 -1.71
N GLY A 8 -21.63 -7.22 -0.93
CA GLY A 8 -22.55 -7.99 -0.10
C GLY A 8 -23.01 -7.20 1.13
N LYS A 9 -24.05 -7.71 1.82
CA LYS A 9 -24.62 -7.10 3.02
C LYS A 9 -23.58 -6.78 4.10
N GLY A 10 -22.63 -7.70 4.34
CA GLY A 10 -21.57 -7.51 5.33
C GLY A 10 -20.70 -6.32 4.99
N LYS A 11 -20.20 -6.22 3.75
CA LYS A 11 -19.35 -5.11 3.29
C LYS A 11 -20.07 -3.77 3.33
N LEU A 12 -21.36 -3.72 2.99
CA LEU A 12 -22.17 -2.50 3.12
C LEU A 12 -22.28 -2.01 4.57
N ILE A 13 -22.46 -2.93 5.52
CA ILE A 13 -22.50 -2.59 6.95
C ILE A 13 -21.14 -2.03 7.40
N ASP A 14 -20.05 -2.67 6.99
CA ASP A 14 -18.69 -2.27 7.31
C ASP A 14 -18.35 -0.87 6.79
N GLU A 15 -18.59 -0.61 5.53
CA GLU A 15 -18.40 0.69 4.88
C GLU A 15 -19.21 1.81 5.58
N ILE A 16 -20.50 1.55 5.86
CA ILE A 16 -21.33 2.52 6.55
C ILE A 16 -20.81 2.78 7.96
N PHE A 17 -20.41 1.74 8.69
CA PHE A 17 -19.88 1.86 10.04
C PHE A 17 -18.54 2.62 10.04
N GLY A 18 -17.60 2.24 9.18
CA GLY A 18 -16.30 2.87 9.05
C GLY A 18 -16.37 4.37 8.73
N GLU A 19 -17.28 4.76 7.83
CA GLU A 19 -17.43 6.17 7.46
C GLU A 19 -18.23 7.00 8.49
N THR A 20 -19.23 6.40 9.13
CA THR A 20 -20.20 7.20 9.91
C THR A 20 -20.02 7.08 11.42
N CYS A 21 -19.55 5.96 11.94
CA CYS A 21 -19.50 5.64 13.34
C CYS A 21 -18.07 5.57 13.90
N GLU A 22 -17.21 4.80 13.27
CA GLU A 22 -15.84 4.53 13.78
C GLU A 22 -15.04 5.80 14.10
N PRO A 23 -15.00 6.84 13.22
CA PRO A 23 -14.25 8.07 13.50
C PRO A 23 -14.74 8.85 14.73
N LYS A 24 -15.97 8.57 15.18
CA LYS A 24 -16.57 9.22 16.36
C LYS A 24 -16.28 8.51 17.68
N LEU A 25 -15.75 7.29 17.63
CA LEU A 25 -15.42 6.47 18.78
C LEU A 25 -14.08 6.87 19.37
N ILE A 26 -14.05 7.99 20.09
CA ILE A 26 -12.84 8.55 20.71
C ILE A 26 -12.46 7.76 21.97
N GLN A 27 -13.43 7.52 22.86
CA GLN A 27 -13.22 6.73 24.06
C GLN A 27 -13.14 5.24 23.72
N PRO A 28 -12.38 4.44 24.49
CA PRO A 28 -12.34 2.99 24.30
C PRO A 28 -13.76 2.40 24.31
N THR A 29 -14.14 1.81 23.18
CA THR A 29 -15.48 1.29 22.93
C THR A 29 -15.37 -0.12 22.36
N PHE A 30 -16.14 -1.06 22.91
CA PHE A 30 -16.26 -2.41 22.33
C PHE A 30 -17.47 -2.47 21.42
N ILE A 31 -17.25 -2.88 20.19
CA ILE A 31 -18.30 -3.25 19.25
C ILE A 31 -18.39 -4.77 19.26
N THR A 32 -19.57 -5.29 19.51
CA THR A 32 -19.79 -6.74 19.73
C THR A 32 -20.82 -7.30 18.75
N ASP A 33 -20.83 -8.63 18.63
CA ASP A 33 -21.88 -9.36 17.89
C ASP A 33 -21.92 -8.99 16.39
N TYR A 34 -20.83 -9.23 15.72
CA TYR A 34 -20.69 -8.95 14.27
C TYR A 34 -21.58 -9.88 13.44
N PRO A 35 -22.06 -9.42 12.26
CA PRO A 35 -22.72 -10.28 11.29
C PRO A 35 -21.84 -11.45 10.84
N VAL A 36 -22.47 -12.60 10.61
CA VAL A 36 -21.77 -13.81 10.19
C VAL A 36 -21.05 -13.62 8.86
N GLU A 37 -21.63 -12.85 7.97
CA GLU A 37 -21.10 -12.55 6.63
C GLU A 37 -19.76 -11.79 6.67
N MET A 38 -19.50 -11.04 7.76
CA MET A 38 -18.25 -10.27 7.97
C MET A 38 -17.17 -11.05 8.71
N SER A 39 -17.42 -12.29 9.11
CA SER A 39 -16.57 -12.98 10.06
C SER A 39 -16.45 -14.48 9.71
N PRO A 40 -15.78 -14.82 8.60
CA PRO A 40 -15.76 -16.20 8.08
C PRO A 40 -15.06 -17.20 9.00
N LEU A 41 -14.21 -16.75 9.94
CA LEU A 41 -13.47 -17.61 10.87
C LEU A 41 -14.05 -17.62 12.29
N ALA A 42 -15.07 -16.79 12.54
CA ALA A 42 -15.66 -16.68 13.88
C ALA A 42 -16.83 -17.61 14.08
N LYS A 43 -16.95 -18.17 15.26
CA LYS A 43 -18.03 -19.09 15.64
C LYS A 43 -19.37 -18.38 15.70
N LYS A 44 -20.43 -19.02 15.22
CA LYS A 44 -21.81 -18.53 15.33
C LYS A 44 -22.17 -18.21 16.80
N HIS A 45 -22.86 -17.10 16.99
CA HIS A 45 -23.28 -16.67 18.31
C HIS A 45 -24.27 -17.70 18.90
N ARG A 46 -24.02 -18.13 20.17
CA ARG A 46 -24.77 -19.19 20.84
C ARG A 46 -26.27 -18.90 21.04
N SER A 47 -26.69 -17.63 21.02
CA SER A 47 -28.07 -17.21 21.31
C SER A 47 -28.64 -16.17 20.35
N LYS A 48 -27.85 -15.63 19.41
CA LYS A 48 -28.29 -14.60 18.45
C LYS A 48 -28.07 -15.08 17.01
N PRO A 49 -29.10 -15.61 16.36
CA PRO A 49 -28.97 -16.08 14.98
C PRO A 49 -28.48 -14.99 14.01
N GLY A 50 -27.64 -15.35 13.06
CA GLY A 50 -27.06 -14.42 12.07
C GLY A 50 -25.88 -13.59 12.56
N LEU A 51 -25.51 -13.74 13.84
CA LEU A 51 -24.35 -13.08 14.43
C LEU A 51 -23.25 -14.09 14.81
N VAL A 52 -22.04 -13.58 15.08
CA VAL A 52 -20.91 -14.34 15.59
C VAL A 52 -20.46 -13.82 16.94
N GLU A 53 -19.77 -14.65 17.70
CA GLU A 53 -19.13 -14.28 18.98
C GLU A 53 -17.81 -13.55 18.70
N ARG A 54 -17.89 -12.28 18.29
CA ARG A 54 -16.73 -11.43 17.96
C ARG A 54 -16.90 -10.06 18.59
N PHE A 55 -15.79 -9.47 19.00
CA PHE A 55 -15.73 -8.06 19.33
C PHE A 55 -14.49 -7.39 18.74
N GLU A 56 -14.59 -6.11 18.53
CA GLU A 56 -13.47 -5.21 18.30
C GLU A 56 -13.45 -4.12 19.35
N ALA A 57 -12.26 -3.74 19.80
CA ALA A 57 -12.09 -2.56 20.65
C ALA A 57 -11.56 -1.41 19.78
N ILE A 58 -12.31 -0.33 19.75
CA ILE A 58 -12.00 0.87 18.99
C ILE A 58 -11.68 1.99 19.98
N CYS A 59 -10.62 2.73 19.69
CA CYS A 59 -10.21 3.89 20.49
C CYS A 59 -9.60 4.94 19.56
N ASN A 60 -10.02 6.18 19.74
CA ASN A 60 -9.58 7.31 18.91
C ASN A 60 -9.79 7.06 17.40
N GLY A 61 -10.95 6.49 17.03
CA GLY A 61 -11.32 6.16 15.66
C GLY A 61 -10.45 5.09 15.02
N LYS A 62 -9.85 4.19 15.82
CA LYS A 62 -8.98 3.11 15.30
C LYS A 62 -9.25 1.83 16.07
N GLU A 63 -9.40 0.73 15.34
CA GLU A 63 -9.40 -0.61 15.91
C GLU A 63 -8.06 -0.89 16.60
N ILE A 64 -8.09 -1.26 17.88
CA ILE A 64 -6.92 -1.61 18.68
C ILE A 64 -6.76 -3.10 18.81
N CYS A 65 -7.87 -3.82 18.96
CA CYS A 65 -7.86 -5.26 18.99
C CYS A 65 -9.14 -5.85 18.42
N ASN A 66 -9.03 -7.10 17.99
CA ASN A 66 -10.10 -7.93 17.45
C ASN A 66 -10.02 -9.30 18.09
N ALA A 67 -11.13 -9.82 18.55
CA ALA A 67 -11.19 -11.11 19.21
C ALA A 67 -12.52 -11.83 18.90
N PHE A 68 -12.45 -13.14 18.79
CA PHE A 68 -13.63 -13.98 18.56
C PHE A 68 -13.47 -15.38 19.12
N SER A 69 -14.60 -16.03 19.36
CA SER A 69 -14.63 -17.47 19.52
C SER A 69 -14.29 -18.13 18.17
N GLU A 70 -13.25 -18.94 18.15
CA GLU A 70 -12.78 -19.59 16.92
C GLU A 70 -13.83 -20.59 16.39
N LEU A 71 -14.06 -20.55 15.08
CA LEU A 71 -14.89 -21.55 14.43
C LEU A 71 -14.14 -22.87 14.38
N ASN A 72 -14.60 -23.85 15.14
CA ASN A 72 -13.96 -25.15 15.29
C ASN A 72 -14.77 -26.32 14.68
N ASP A 73 -15.80 -26.01 13.89
CA ASP A 73 -16.57 -26.97 13.11
C ASP A 73 -16.06 -26.96 11.66
N PRO A 74 -15.41 -28.06 11.19
CA PRO A 74 -14.88 -28.10 9.82
C PRO A 74 -15.95 -28.06 8.74
N ILE A 75 -17.17 -28.48 9.03
CA ILE A 75 -18.28 -28.45 8.06
C ILE A 75 -18.76 -27.00 7.88
N ASP A 76 -19.05 -26.30 8.98
CA ASP A 76 -19.42 -24.89 8.94
C ASP A 76 -18.31 -24.03 8.32
N GLN A 77 -17.05 -24.34 8.64
CA GLN A 77 -15.90 -23.60 8.07
C GLN A 77 -15.80 -23.79 6.54
N ARG A 78 -16.03 -25.01 6.04
CA ARG A 78 -16.04 -25.26 4.59
C ARG A 78 -17.14 -24.46 3.90
N GLU A 79 -18.36 -24.48 4.45
CA GLU A 79 -19.50 -23.70 3.93
C GLU A 79 -19.15 -22.20 3.84
N ARG A 80 -18.50 -21.64 4.89
CA ARG A 80 -18.06 -20.25 4.90
C ARG A 80 -17.04 -19.91 3.81
N PHE A 81 -16.04 -20.80 3.61
CA PHE A 81 -15.07 -20.62 2.54
C PHE A 81 -15.69 -20.69 1.14
N GLU A 82 -16.66 -21.58 0.93
CA GLU A 82 -17.41 -21.67 -0.33
C GLU A 82 -18.24 -20.39 -0.60
N GLU A 83 -18.86 -19.83 0.45
CA GLU A 83 -19.55 -18.53 0.36
C GLU A 83 -18.56 -17.41 0.01
N GLN A 84 -17.38 -17.35 0.64
CA GLN A 84 -16.32 -16.38 0.33
C GLN A 84 -15.85 -16.52 -1.13
N LEU A 85 -15.63 -17.73 -1.63
CA LEU A 85 -15.29 -17.95 -3.05
C LEU A 85 -16.35 -17.38 -4.00
N THR A 86 -17.62 -17.45 -3.61
CA THR A 86 -18.71 -16.89 -4.41
C THR A 86 -18.67 -15.37 -4.43
N LEU A 87 -18.31 -14.72 -3.32
CA LEU A 87 -18.10 -13.28 -3.23
C LEU A 87 -16.88 -12.84 -4.06
N GLY A 88 -15.75 -13.58 -3.98
CA GLY A 88 -14.56 -13.32 -4.79
C GLY A 88 -14.84 -13.37 -6.30
N LYS A 89 -15.66 -14.31 -6.76
CA LYS A 89 -16.08 -14.37 -8.18
C LYS A 89 -16.94 -13.17 -8.62
N ARG A 90 -17.54 -12.46 -7.68
CA ARG A 90 -18.31 -11.22 -7.94
C ARG A 90 -17.46 -9.97 -7.91
N GLY A 91 -16.17 -10.09 -7.59
CA GLY A 91 -15.22 -8.98 -7.57
C GLY A 91 -14.81 -8.49 -6.18
N ASP A 92 -15.16 -9.20 -5.13
CA ASP A 92 -14.67 -8.90 -3.78
C ASP A 92 -13.20 -9.35 -3.65
N GLU A 93 -12.27 -8.39 -3.67
CA GLU A 93 -10.82 -8.64 -3.58
C GLU A 93 -10.38 -9.10 -2.18
N GLU A 94 -11.19 -8.90 -1.16
CA GLU A 94 -10.91 -9.31 0.22
C GLU A 94 -11.43 -10.72 0.55
N ALA A 95 -12.15 -11.34 -0.39
CA ALA A 95 -12.73 -12.67 -0.19
C ALA A 95 -11.64 -13.73 0.00
N MET A 96 -11.83 -14.57 1.00
CA MET A 96 -10.90 -15.65 1.34
C MET A 96 -10.95 -16.78 0.31
N THR A 97 -9.81 -17.43 0.11
CA THR A 97 -9.69 -18.65 -0.71
C THR A 97 -10.00 -19.90 0.11
N LEU A 98 -10.37 -20.98 -0.57
CA LEU A 98 -10.55 -22.29 0.10
C LEU A 98 -9.18 -22.85 0.51
N ASP A 99 -8.99 -23.01 1.82
CA ASP A 99 -7.78 -23.61 2.40
C ASP A 99 -8.08 -25.04 2.89
N GLU A 100 -7.77 -26.02 2.06
CA GLU A 100 -7.99 -27.44 2.35
C GLU A 100 -7.08 -27.95 3.48
N ASP A 101 -5.88 -27.38 3.67
CA ASP A 101 -4.98 -27.80 4.74
C ASP A 101 -5.48 -27.28 6.08
N PHE A 102 -6.03 -26.08 6.12
CA PHE A 102 -6.70 -25.53 7.29
C PHE A 102 -7.93 -26.37 7.70
N LEU A 103 -8.78 -26.72 6.74
CA LEU A 103 -9.94 -27.58 6.99
C LEU A 103 -9.52 -28.95 7.52
N ARG A 104 -8.50 -29.56 6.93
CA ARG A 104 -7.94 -30.84 7.40
C ARG A 104 -7.39 -30.74 8.83
N ALA A 105 -6.76 -29.61 9.17
CA ALA A 105 -6.29 -29.37 10.53
C ALA A 105 -7.45 -29.32 11.54
N LEU A 106 -8.58 -28.68 11.18
CA LEU A 106 -9.79 -28.65 12.01
C LEU A 106 -10.40 -30.06 12.20
N GLU A 107 -10.34 -30.92 11.19
CA GLU A 107 -10.83 -32.31 11.26
C GLU A 107 -10.07 -33.18 12.27
N TYR A 108 -8.80 -32.87 12.57
CA TYR A 108 -8.04 -33.50 13.66
C TYR A 108 -8.55 -33.15 15.06
N GLY A 109 -9.37 -32.10 15.16
CA GLY A 109 -10.04 -31.67 16.36
C GLY A 109 -9.43 -30.42 16.97
N MET A 110 -10.19 -29.31 16.89
CA MET A 110 -9.87 -28.06 17.58
C MET A 110 -10.76 -27.93 18.82
N PRO A 111 -10.21 -27.78 20.03
CA PRO A 111 -11.01 -27.56 21.23
C PRO A 111 -11.68 -26.17 21.18
N PRO A 112 -12.71 -25.92 21.99
CA PRO A 112 -13.26 -24.59 22.17
C PRO A 112 -12.14 -23.61 22.53
N THR A 113 -11.95 -22.62 21.69
CA THR A 113 -10.82 -21.67 21.77
C THR A 113 -11.33 -20.27 21.42
N ALA A 114 -10.69 -19.27 21.96
CA ALA A 114 -10.87 -17.88 21.57
C ALA A 114 -9.53 -17.28 21.16
N GLY A 115 -9.52 -16.51 20.09
CA GLY A 115 -8.37 -15.78 19.60
C GLY A 115 -8.48 -14.29 19.90
N LEU A 116 -7.35 -13.65 20.12
CA LEU A 116 -7.24 -12.19 20.31
C LEU A 116 -6.04 -11.68 19.52
N GLY A 117 -6.30 -10.76 18.59
CA GLY A 117 -5.28 -9.96 17.93
C GLY A 117 -5.22 -8.54 18.53
N VAL A 118 -4.02 -8.08 18.88
CA VAL A 118 -3.80 -6.71 19.36
C VAL A 118 -2.82 -6.00 18.42
N GLY A 119 -3.25 -4.85 17.87
CA GLY A 119 -2.40 -4.00 17.03
C GLY A 119 -1.38 -3.24 17.89
N ILE A 120 -0.19 -3.81 18.06
CA ILE A 120 0.85 -3.22 18.93
C ILE A 120 1.26 -1.83 18.43
N ASP A 121 1.38 -1.63 17.13
CA ASP A 121 1.72 -0.31 16.56
C ASP A 121 0.61 0.72 16.85
N ARG A 122 -0.66 0.34 16.70
CA ARG A 122 -1.80 1.21 17.04
C ARG A 122 -1.86 1.52 18.53
N LEU A 123 -1.55 0.53 19.37
CA LEU A 123 -1.44 0.74 20.81
C LEU A 123 -0.29 1.70 21.15
N ALA A 124 0.87 1.52 20.51
CA ALA A 124 2.00 2.44 20.65
C ALA A 124 1.65 3.87 20.23
N MET A 125 0.91 4.06 19.13
CA MET A 125 0.42 5.37 18.70
C MET A 125 -0.40 6.05 19.79
N ILE A 126 -1.31 5.33 20.44
CA ILE A 126 -2.15 5.86 21.53
C ILE A 126 -1.27 6.22 22.73
N MET A 127 -0.40 5.33 23.18
CA MET A 127 0.44 5.53 24.36
C MET A 127 1.44 6.68 24.18
N THR A 128 1.90 6.92 22.95
CA THR A 128 2.86 8.00 22.63
C THR A 128 2.18 9.25 22.05
N ASN A 129 0.85 9.25 21.95
CA ASN A 129 0.05 10.33 21.35
C ASN A 129 0.52 10.69 19.92
N GLN A 130 0.80 9.70 19.10
CA GLN A 130 1.21 9.91 17.71
C GLN A 130 0.04 9.69 16.73
N PRO A 131 -0.14 10.58 15.76
CA PRO A 131 -1.27 10.50 14.83
C PRO A 131 -1.09 9.46 13.72
N SER A 132 0.17 9.10 13.39
CA SER A 132 0.52 8.22 12.29
C SER A 132 1.33 7.01 12.76
N ILE A 133 1.10 5.88 12.12
CA ILE A 133 1.86 4.64 12.35
C ILE A 133 3.35 4.80 11.99
N GLN A 134 3.69 5.66 11.04
CA GLN A 134 5.07 5.94 10.65
C GLN A 134 5.90 6.50 11.80
N GLU A 135 5.28 7.21 12.74
CA GLU A 135 5.94 7.81 13.90
C GLU A 135 6.34 6.79 14.98
N VAL A 136 5.78 5.59 14.93
CA VAL A 136 6.04 4.52 15.90
C VAL A 136 6.81 3.34 15.32
N LEU A 137 7.02 3.30 14.00
CA LEU A 137 7.82 2.29 13.32
C LEU A 137 9.26 2.74 13.20
N PHE A 138 10.22 1.88 13.58
CA PHE A 138 11.65 2.19 13.40
C PHE A 138 12.07 2.28 11.93
N PHE A 139 11.47 1.47 11.07
CA PHE A 139 11.78 1.41 9.63
C PHE A 139 10.48 1.35 8.82
N PRO A 140 9.73 2.48 8.73
CA PRO A 140 8.51 2.50 7.95
C PRO A 140 8.83 2.29 6.47
N GLN A 141 8.04 1.45 5.80
CA GLN A 141 8.13 1.33 4.35
C GLN A 141 7.63 2.61 3.72
N MET A 142 8.56 3.31 3.07
CA MET A 142 8.23 4.51 2.29
C MET A 142 7.78 4.09 0.90
N LYS A 143 6.82 4.81 0.35
CA LYS A 143 6.48 4.64 -1.07
C LYS A 143 7.74 4.91 -1.88
N PRO A 144 8.14 4.00 -2.81
CA PRO A 144 9.28 4.27 -3.67
C PRO A 144 9.12 5.63 -4.34
N GLU A 145 10.19 6.44 -4.32
CA GLU A 145 10.20 7.63 -5.15
C GLU A 145 9.93 7.20 -6.59
N ALA A 146 8.95 7.83 -7.23
CA ALA A 146 8.69 7.57 -8.63
C ALA A 146 9.98 7.92 -9.38
N LYS A 147 10.69 6.91 -9.90
CA LYS A 147 11.76 7.16 -10.85
C LYS A 147 11.13 7.94 -11.99
N GLN A 148 11.56 9.17 -12.18
CA GLN A 148 11.20 9.90 -13.40
C GLN A 148 11.59 9.01 -14.57
N ALA A 149 10.65 8.75 -15.48
CA ALA A 149 10.97 8.00 -16.69
C ALA A 149 12.14 8.71 -17.37
N GLU A 150 13.21 7.96 -17.69
CA GLU A 150 14.35 8.52 -18.42
C GLU A 150 13.84 9.06 -19.76
N SER A 151 14.23 10.26 -20.11
CA SER A 151 13.93 10.82 -21.43
C SER A 151 14.66 10.03 -22.50
N SER A 152 14.02 9.87 -23.66
CA SER A 152 14.67 9.21 -24.79
C SER A 152 15.86 10.04 -25.28
N ASP A 153 16.86 9.37 -25.86
CA ASP A 153 18.01 10.06 -26.48
C ASP A 153 17.55 11.07 -27.54
N GLN A 154 16.42 10.79 -28.22
CA GLN A 154 15.85 11.68 -29.23
C GLN A 154 15.38 13.02 -28.63
N GLU A 155 14.79 13.02 -27.42
CA GLU A 155 14.37 14.26 -26.75
C GLU A 155 15.56 15.17 -26.43
N PHE A 156 16.73 14.59 -26.10
CA PHE A 156 17.97 15.36 -25.92
C PHE A 156 18.50 15.91 -27.25
N VAL A 157 18.43 15.13 -28.33
CA VAL A 157 18.82 15.55 -29.67
C VAL A 157 17.93 16.69 -30.18
N ASP A 158 16.62 16.61 -29.96
CA ASP A 158 15.65 17.64 -30.35
C ASP A 158 15.92 18.99 -29.65
N ARG A 159 16.59 18.95 -28.49
CA ARG A 159 17.08 20.14 -27.78
C ARG A 159 18.49 20.60 -28.19
N GLY A 160 19.05 19.98 -29.23
CA GLY A 160 20.34 20.36 -29.77
C GLY A 160 21.54 19.73 -29.07
N VAL A 161 21.33 18.77 -28.18
CA VAL A 161 22.43 17.98 -27.57
C VAL A 161 23.00 17.05 -28.62
N GLN A 162 24.32 17.10 -28.82
CA GLN A 162 25.00 16.17 -29.74
C GLN A 162 24.86 14.74 -29.21
N PRO A 163 24.48 13.75 -30.07
CA PRO A 163 24.24 12.36 -29.62
C PRO A 163 25.42 11.78 -28.81
N GLU A 164 26.64 12.13 -29.15
CA GLU A 164 27.86 11.65 -28.49
C GLU A 164 28.03 12.21 -27.06
N LEU A 165 27.32 13.30 -26.72
CA LEU A 165 27.33 13.92 -25.40
C LEU A 165 26.21 13.41 -24.47
N ILE A 166 25.20 12.69 -25.01
CA ILE A 166 24.10 12.14 -24.19
C ILE A 166 24.64 11.15 -23.14
N PRO A 167 25.54 10.20 -23.46
CA PRO A 167 26.15 9.34 -22.44
C PRO A 167 26.95 10.11 -21.37
N VAL A 168 27.46 11.31 -21.72
CA VAL A 168 28.14 12.20 -20.76
C VAL A 168 27.15 12.81 -19.79
N LEU A 169 25.99 13.28 -20.27
CA LEU A 169 24.90 13.78 -19.46
C LEU A 169 24.36 12.71 -18.49
N HIS A 170 24.13 11.50 -18.99
CA HIS A 170 23.70 10.37 -18.16
C HIS A 170 24.70 10.05 -17.06
N LYS A 171 26.02 10.11 -17.34
CA LYS A 171 27.09 9.95 -16.32
C LYS A 171 27.12 11.06 -15.29
N LEU A 172 26.63 12.23 -15.62
CA LEU A 172 26.47 13.37 -14.71
C LEU A 172 25.16 13.30 -13.90
N GLY A 173 24.33 12.28 -14.12
CA GLY A 173 23.05 12.10 -13.46
C GLY A 173 21.88 12.85 -14.11
N ILE A 174 22.08 13.39 -15.32
CA ILE A 174 21.05 14.08 -16.10
C ILE A 174 20.46 13.07 -17.10
N VAL A 175 19.36 12.43 -16.72
CA VAL A 175 18.69 11.40 -17.49
C VAL A 175 17.28 11.80 -17.93
N THR A 176 16.85 13.02 -17.60
CA THR A 176 15.56 13.60 -18.02
C THR A 176 15.75 15.03 -18.52
N ILE A 177 14.85 15.47 -19.41
CA ILE A 177 14.83 16.87 -19.89
C ILE A 177 14.58 17.85 -18.73
N THR A 178 13.74 17.48 -17.77
CA THR A 178 13.50 18.31 -16.58
C THR A 178 14.79 18.57 -15.81
N GLN A 179 15.61 17.52 -15.60
CA GLN A 179 16.90 17.68 -14.93
C GLN A 179 17.90 18.53 -15.73
N LEU A 180 17.82 18.46 -17.07
CA LEU A 180 18.62 19.32 -17.95
C LEU A 180 18.22 20.79 -17.80
N GLN A 181 16.91 21.08 -17.79
CA GLN A 181 16.36 22.44 -17.63
C GLN A 181 16.65 23.05 -16.25
N GLU A 182 16.69 22.23 -15.21
CA GLU A 182 17.03 22.66 -13.84
C GLU A 182 18.53 22.90 -13.62
N ALA A 183 19.37 22.49 -14.57
CA ALA A 183 20.81 22.61 -14.43
C ALA A 183 21.29 24.06 -14.62
N SER A 184 22.30 24.46 -13.84
CA SER A 184 22.98 25.76 -14.06
C SER A 184 23.87 25.69 -15.31
N PRO A 185 23.67 26.57 -16.32
CA PRO A 185 24.40 26.53 -17.59
C PRO A 185 25.91 26.49 -17.44
N ASN A 186 26.48 27.39 -16.63
CA ASN A 186 27.93 27.47 -16.41
C ASN A 186 28.50 26.25 -15.73
N LYS A 187 27.76 25.69 -14.75
CA LYS A 187 28.16 24.46 -14.05
C LYS A 187 28.09 23.26 -15.00
N LEU A 188 26.97 23.12 -15.71
CA LEU A 188 26.75 22.02 -16.66
C LEU A 188 27.82 22.01 -17.76
N HIS A 189 28.12 23.17 -18.35
CA HIS A 189 29.20 23.29 -19.34
C HIS A 189 30.54 22.74 -18.81
N ASN A 190 30.96 23.17 -17.59
CA ASN A 190 32.21 22.72 -17.00
C ASN A 190 32.21 21.22 -16.70
N ASP A 191 31.09 20.70 -16.18
CA ASP A 191 30.93 19.29 -15.82
C ASP A 191 30.94 18.40 -17.08
N VAL A 192 30.24 18.80 -18.15
CA VAL A 192 30.25 18.09 -19.45
C VAL A 192 31.68 18.07 -20.03
N CYS A 193 32.36 19.21 -20.08
CA CYS A 193 33.74 19.27 -20.57
C CYS A 193 34.72 18.40 -19.74
N GLY A 194 34.53 18.39 -18.41
CA GLY A 194 35.32 17.59 -17.48
C GLY A 194 35.05 16.08 -17.64
N MET A 195 33.77 15.70 -17.71
CA MET A 195 33.37 14.30 -17.83
C MET A 195 33.74 13.72 -19.21
N ARG A 196 33.57 14.47 -20.29
CA ARG A 196 34.03 14.08 -21.62
C ARG A 196 35.52 13.71 -21.66
N LYS A 197 36.37 14.51 -21.00
CA LYS A 197 37.83 14.23 -20.85
C LYS A 197 38.05 12.93 -20.09
N LYS A 198 37.34 12.71 -18.98
CA LYS A 198 37.42 11.47 -18.18
C LYS A 198 36.97 10.23 -18.99
N MET A 199 35.98 10.37 -19.83
CA MET A 199 35.50 9.31 -20.71
C MET A 199 36.35 9.09 -21.96
N LYS A 200 37.44 9.88 -22.14
CA LYS A 200 38.41 9.82 -23.27
C LYS A 200 37.77 10.00 -24.65
N LEU A 201 36.70 10.75 -24.74
CA LEU A 201 36.01 11.06 -26.02
C LEU A 201 36.78 12.16 -26.77
N LYS A 202 37.93 11.83 -27.37
CA LYS A 202 38.84 12.79 -28.00
C LYS A 202 38.26 13.40 -29.30
N GLU A 203 37.43 12.65 -30.02
CA GLU A 203 36.84 13.08 -31.30
C GLU A 203 35.63 13.99 -31.15
N VAL A 204 34.98 13.98 -29.99
CA VAL A 204 33.81 14.81 -29.69
C VAL A 204 34.27 16.20 -29.27
N LYS A 205 33.77 17.26 -29.91
CA LYS A 205 34.09 18.64 -29.53
C LYS A 205 33.43 19.00 -28.18
N ASN A 206 34.08 19.89 -27.44
CA ASN A 206 33.42 20.50 -26.29
C ASN A 206 32.27 21.36 -26.77
N PRO A 207 31.09 21.31 -26.13
CA PRO A 207 30.03 22.27 -26.43
C PRO A 207 30.50 23.69 -26.02
N THR A 208 29.99 24.68 -26.70
CA THR A 208 30.14 26.09 -26.28
C THR A 208 29.19 26.38 -25.12
N LYS A 209 29.40 27.51 -24.43
CA LYS A 209 28.46 27.91 -23.38
C LYS A 209 27.07 28.23 -23.95
N GLU A 210 27.04 28.88 -25.09
CA GLU A 210 25.82 29.23 -25.82
C GLU A 210 25.01 27.99 -26.24
N GLU A 211 25.71 26.92 -26.68
CA GLU A 211 25.05 25.64 -26.98
C GLU A 211 24.45 25.03 -25.73
N VAL A 212 25.15 25.04 -24.58
CA VAL A 212 24.63 24.48 -23.32
C VAL A 212 23.48 25.31 -22.77
N GLU A 213 23.48 26.62 -22.95
CA GLU A 213 22.37 27.50 -22.63
C GLU A 213 21.14 27.14 -23.47
N GLY A 214 21.34 26.93 -24.78
CA GLY A 214 20.27 26.52 -25.68
C GLY A 214 19.64 25.15 -25.37
N TRP A 215 20.38 24.23 -24.72
CA TRP A 215 19.82 22.94 -24.28
C TRP A 215 18.84 23.06 -23.12
N ILE A 216 19.00 24.12 -22.31
CA ILE A 216 18.25 24.39 -21.07
C ILE A 216 17.02 25.25 -21.34
N GLU A 217 17.10 26.15 -22.34
CA GLU A 217 15.99 27.02 -22.74
C GLU A 217 14.88 26.23 -23.44
N ASP A 218 13.61 26.69 -23.29
CA ASP A 218 12.42 26.02 -23.88
C ASP A 218 12.36 26.13 -25.41
#